data_643ed5fe7f3fe82daa4999b687765ae7
#
_entry.id   643ed5fe7f3fe82daa4999b687765ae7
#
_cell.length_a   1.000
_cell.length_b   1.000
_cell.length_c   1.000
_cell.angle_alpha   90.00
_cell.angle_beta   90.00
_cell.angle_gamma   90.00
#
_symmetry.space_group_name_H-M   'P 1'
#
loop_
_entity.id
_entity.type
_entity.pdbx_description
1 polymer ?
#
loop_
_entity_poly.entity_id
_entity_poly.type
_entity_poly.pdbx_seq_one_letter_code
_entity_poly.pdbx_strand_id
1 'polypeptide(L)'
;SQHVFDSATGRHLLIPQGSRIYGVYDSRIVYGQQRVLIAWNRLIFPDGSSISLGAMPGADMGGMAGLHDDVNNHYMRIFGSALMMSLVSGGMAYALDGVNDSTETDNGTRMTDEMTAALAQQLGQTTTTLLQRNLSIKPTLEIRPGYQFNIVVTRDVIFREPYTRWRY
;
A
#
# COMPACT_ATOMS: atom_id res chain seq x y z
N SER A 1 21.26 13.04 6.98
CA SER A 1 20.89 13.65 8.28
C SER A 1 21.78 14.88 8.54
N GLN A 2 21.20 15.92 9.08
CA GLN A 2 21.88 17.19 9.39
C GLN A 2 21.82 17.45 10.90
N HIS A 3 22.70 18.31 11.38
CA HIS A 3 22.61 18.81 12.75
C HIS A 3 21.43 19.77 12.88
N VAL A 4 20.68 19.67 13.97
CA VAL A 4 19.60 20.61 14.30
C VAL A 4 20.04 21.47 15.46
N PHE A 5 20.02 22.78 15.25
CA PHE A 5 20.36 23.79 16.24
C PHE A 5 19.11 24.46 16.77
N ASP A 6 19.24 25.18 17.88
CA ASP A 6 18.14 25.96 18.43
C ASP A 6 17.70 27.06 17.47
N SER A 7 16.42 27.29 17.35
CA SER A 7 15.84 28.28 16.44
C SER A 7 16.01 29.71 16.94
N ALA A 8 16.29 29.91 18.24
CA ALA A 8 16.40 31.22 18.83
C ALA A 8 17.77 31.86 18.58
N THR A 9 18.86 31.12 18.76
CA THR A 9 20.22 31.66 18.66
C THR A 9 21.06 30.98 17.59
N GLY A 10 20.68 29.78 17.13
CA GLY A 10 21.44 28.98 16.18
C GLY A 10 22.78 28.45 16.71
N ARG A 11 23.04 28.58 17.99
CA ARG A 11 24.35 28.28 18.59
C ARG A 11 24.39 26.94 19.33
N HIS A 12 23.24 26.50 19.86
CA HIS A 12 23.18 25.28 20.65
C HIS A 12 22.75 24.11 19.81
N LEU A 13 23.57 23.07 19.77
CA LEU A 13 23.25 21.82 19.10
C LEU A 13 22.19 21.09 19.94
N LEU A 14 21.01 20.87 19.33
CA LEU A 14 19.92 20.15 19.99
C LEU A 14 19.87 18.69 19.54
N ILE A 15 19.95 18.43 18.24
CA ILE A 15 19.91 17.08 17.70
C ILE A 15 21.14 16.85 16.83
N PRO A 16 22.09 16.03 17.28
CA PRO A 16 23.28 15.71 16.49
C PRO A 16 22.95 14.78 15.34
N GLN A 17 23.77 14.84 14.30
CA GLN A 17 23.77 13.86 13.22
C GLN A 17 23.99 12.45 13.79
N GLY A 18 23.29 11.45 13.24
CA GLY A 18 23.32 10.08 13.72
C GLY A 18 22.24 9.76 14.78
N SER A 19 21.44 10.74 15.18
CA SER A 19 20.25 10.49 15.99
C SER A 19 19.25 9.63 15.23
N ARG A 20 18.56 8.73 15.94
CA ARG A 20 17.55 7.81 15.40
C ARG A 20 16.17 8.22 15.86
N ILE A 21 15.20 8.06 14.97
CA ILE A 21 13.80 8.35 15.28
C ILE A 21 13.03 7.03 15.26
N TYR A 22 12.24 6.82 16.30
CA TYR A 22 11.32 5.70 16.41
C TYR A 22 9.89 6.19 16.32
N GLY A 23 9.10 5.51 15.49
CA GLY A 23 7.69 5.82 15.30
C GLY A 23 6.85 4.57 15.12
N VAL A 24 5.55 4.75 15.13
CA VAL A 24 4.55 3.71 14.84
C VAL A 24 3.81 4.10 13.58
N TYR A 25 3.59 3.15 12.70
CA TYR A 25 2.82 3.35 11.48
C TYR A 25 1.46 2.64 11.56
N ASP A 26 0.47 3.17 10.85
CA ASP A 26 -0.81 2.50 10.71
C ASP A 26 -0.73 1.48 9.58
N SER A 27 -0.87 0.20 9.93
CA SER A 27 -0.85 -0.92 8.99
C SER A 27 -2.22 -1.25 8.39
N ARG A 28 -3.27 -0.53 8.78
CA ARG A 28 -4.63 -0.73 8.27
C ARG A 28 -4.78 -0.03 6.92
N ILE A 29 -4.25 -0.64 5.88
CA ILE A 29 -4.31 -0.11 4.53
C ILE A 29 -5.61 -0.57 3.88
N VAL A 30 -6.31 0.38 3.24
CA VAL A 30 -7.53 0.14 2.46
C VAL A 30 -7.18 0.25 0.97
N TYR A 31 -7.91 -0.47 0.12
CA TYR A 31 -7.73 -0.37 -1.33
C TYR A 31 -7.88 1.09 -1.79
N GLY A 32 -6.91 1.57 -2.57
CA GLY A 32 -6.82 2.96 -3.01
C GLY A 32 -6.01 3.87 -2.08
N GLN A 33 -5.65 3.43 -0.88
CA GLN A 33 -4.74 4.18 -0.02
C GLN A 33 -3.30 4.01 -0.52
N GLN A 34 -2.65 5.14 -0.78
CA GLN A 34 -1.27 5.17 -1.30
C GLN A 34 -0.28 5.78 -0.30
N ARG A 35 -0.73 6.11 0.91
CA ARG A 35 0.09 6.77 1.92
C ARG A 35 0.09 6.01 3.23
N VAL A 36 1.27 5.87 3.83
CA VAL A 36 1.45 5.31 5.17
C VAL A 36 1.47 6.45 6.17
N LEU A 37 0.53 6.44 7.11
CA LEU A 37 0.54 7.39 8.22
C LEU A 37 1.52 6.90 9.28
N ILE A 38 2.44 7.78 9.67
CA ILE A 38 3.45 7.50 10.69
C ILE A 38 3.35 8.54 11.79
N ALA A 39 3.43 8.07 13.03
CA ALA A 39 3.53 8.90 14.21
C ALA A 39 4.89 8.66 14.90
N TRP A 40 5.70 9.69 14.98
CA TRP A 40 7.02 9.64 15.59
C TRP A 40 6.90 9.83 17.10
N ASN A 41 7.34 8.83 17.86
CA ASN A 41 7.15 8.80 19.30
C ASN A 41 8.40 9.13 20.09
N ARG A 42 9.57 8.78 19.58
CA ARG A 42 10.82 8.89 20.32
C ARG A 42 11.99 9.28 19.42
N LEU A 43 12.79 10.19 19.91
CA LEU A 43 14.11 10.52 19.37
C LEU A 43 15.18 9.89 20.26
N ILE A 44 16.11 9.16 19.69
CA ILE A 44 17.22 8.50 20.37
C ILE A 44 18.51 9.14 19.89
N PHE A 45 19.29 9.65 20.81
CA PHE A 45 20.58 10.28 20.53
C PHE A 45 21.70 9.25 20.40
N PRO A 46 22.84 9.62 19.79
CA PRO A 46 23.98 8.72 19.64
C PRO A 46 24.59 8.24 20.98
N ASP A 47 24.37 8.98 22.07
CA ASP A 47 24.78 8.63 23.43
C ASP A 47 23.84 7.64 24.13
N GLY A 48 22.77 7.22 23.47
CA GLY A 48 21.76 6.33 24.02
C GLY A 48 20.65 7.02 24.82
N SER A 49 20.78 8.31 25.11
CA SER A 49 19.69 9.08 25.71
C SER A 49 18.51 9.23 24.76
N SER A 50 17.32 9.48 25.27
CA SER A 50 16.14 9.61 24.43
C SER A 50 15.15 10.65 24.93
N ILE A 51 14.44 11.27 24.00
CA ILE A 51 13.36 12.23 24.26
C ILE A 51 12.08 11.71 23.63
N SER A 52 10.96 11.87 24.35
CA SER A 52 9.63 11.57 23.82
C SER A 52 9.13 12.70 22.94
N LEU A 53 8.72 12.36 21.71
CA LEU A 53 8.14 13.30 20.76
C LEU A 53 6.60 13.35 20.83
N GLY A 54 5.99 12.38 21.54
CA GLY A 54 4.56 12.37 21.80
C GLY A 54 3.69 12.26 20.52
N ALA A 55 4.03 11.37 19.63
CA ALA A 55 3.26 11.05 18.41
C ALA A 55 3.18 12.21 17.39
N MET A 56 4.32 12.78 17.02
CA MET A 56 4.39 13.78 15.95
C MET A 56 4.14 13.13 14.58
N PRO A 57 3.27 13.71 13.73
CA PRO A 57 3.01 13.14 12.41
C PRO A 57 4.19 13.30 11.46
N GLY A 58 4.41 12.26 10.64
CA GLY A 58 5.32 12.31 9.50
C GLY A 58 4.62 12.91 8.28
N ALA A 59 5.39 13.65 7.50
CA ALA A 59 4.96 14.18 6.21
C ALA A 59 6.02 13.89 5.15
N ASP A 60 5.60 13.87 3.88
CA ASP A 60 6.53 13.78 2.77
C ASP A 60 7.27 15.11 2.55
N MET A 61 8.17 15.15 1.58
CA MET A 61 8.92 16.38 1.23
C MET A 61 8.00 17.50 0.72
N GLY A 62 6.83 17.17 0.20
CA GLY A 62 5.80 18.13 -0.23
C GLY A 62 4.94 18.68 0.92
N GLY A 63 5.16 18.23 2.16
CA GLY A 63 4.39 18.65 3.34
C GLY A 63 3.05 17.93 3.51
N MET A 64 2.73 16.96 2.66
CA MET A 64 1.50 16.19 2.81
C MET A 64 1.66 15.11 3.89
N ALA A 65 0.61 14.92 4.70
CA ALA A 65 0.62 13.93 5.78
C ALA A 65 0.85 12.50 5.26
N GLY A 66 1.67 11.75 6.00
CA GLY A 66 2.06 10.39 5.66
C GLY A 66 3.16 10.32 4.60
N LEU A 67 3.75 9.13 4.47
CA LEU A 67 4.78 8.83 3.49
C LEU A 67 4.19 8.13 2.28
N HIS A 68 4.67 8.46 1.10
CA HIS A 68 4.28 7.86 -0.17
C HIS A 68 5.53 7.55 -0.97
N ASP A 69 5.74 6.29 -1.31
CA ASP A 69 6.84 5.87 -2.16
C ASP A 69 6.33 4.85 -3.19
N ASP A 70 6.66 3.59 -3.10
CA ASP A 70 6.24 2.58 -4.07
C ASP A 70 4.96 1.87 -3.61
N VAL A 71 4.00 1.74 -4.53
CA VAL A 71 2.70 1.13 -4.25
C VAL A 71 2.50 -0.06 -5.19
N ASN A 72 2.66 -1.25 -4.66
CA ASN A 72 2.36 -2.46 -5.40
C ASN A 72 0.87 -2.83 -5.26
N ASN A 73 0.11 -2.49 -6.28
CA ASN A 73 -1.32 -2.77 -6.35
C ASN A 73 -1.65 -4.21 -6.84
N HIS A 74 -0.64 -5.03 -7.09
CA HIS A 74 -0.79 -6.41 -7.56
C HIS A 74 -1.68 -6.56 -8.81
N TYR A 75 -1.61 -5.61 -9.75
CA TYR A 75 -2.46 -5.57 -10.95
C TYR A 75 -2.43 -6.87 -11.75
N MET A 76 -1.26 -7.48 -11.93
CA MET A 76 -1.13 -8.76 -12.63
C MET A 76 -1.88 -9.89 -11.92
N ARG A 77 -1.96 -9.86 -10.61
CA ARG A 77 -2.71 -10.85 -9.82
C ARG A 77 -4.22 -10.62 -9.92
N ILE A 78 -4.64 -9.35 -9.91
CA ILE A 78 -6.07 -8.97 -10.00
C ILE A 78 -6.60 -9.20 -11.41
N PHE A 79 -5.94 -8.64 -12.43
CA PHE A 79 -6.42 -8.68 -13.81
C PHE A 79 -5.97 -9.92 -14.57
N GLY A 80 -4.86 -10.56 -14.21
CA GLY A 80 -4.39 -11.80 -14.84
C GLY A 80 -5.40 -12.93 -14.71
N SER A 81 -6.04 -13.06 -13.55
CA SER A 81 -7.10 -14.05 -13.34
C SER A 81 -8.34 -13.76 -14.20
N ALA A 82 -8.72 -12.50 -14.36
CA ALA A 82 -9.83 -12.08 -15.19
C ALA A 82 -9.55 -12.34 -16.68
N LEU A 83 -8.31 -12.08 -17.12
CA LEU A 83 -7.88 -12.38 -18.50
C LEU A 83 -7.91 -13.88 -18.80
N MET A 84 -7.38 -14.70 -17.91
CA MET A 84 -7.41 -16.16 -18.05
C MET A 84 -8.83 -16.69 -18.09
N MET A 85 -9.72 -16.15 -17.25
CA MET A 85 -11.13 -16.54 -17.24
C MET A 85 -11.84 -16.14 -18.53
N SER A 86 -11.52 -14.97 -19.10
CA SER A 86 -12.03 -14.50 -20.39
C SER A 86 -11.60 -15.42 -21.55
N LEU A 87 -10.37 -15.90 -21.54
CA LEU A 87 -9.87 -16.86 -22.54
C LEU A 87 -10.57 -18.20 -22.41
N VAL A 88 -10.80 -18.70 -21.22
CA VAL A 88 -11.52 -19.97 -21.01
C VAL A 88 -12.97 -19.83 -21.42
N SER A 89 -13.67 -18.76 -21.04
CA SER A 89 -15.07 -18.54 -21.40
C SER A 89 -15.25 -18.31 -22.91
N GLY A 90 -14.36 -17.52 -23.52
CA GLY A 90 -14.36 -17.28 -24.97
C GLY A 90 -14.03 -18.52 -25.77
N GLY A 91 -13.06 -19.32 -25.34
CA GLY A 91 -12.70 -20.59 -25.96
C GLY A 91 -13.82 -21.62 -25.87
N MET A 92 -14.54 -21.66 -24.74
CA MET A 92 -15.68 -22.54 -24.56
C MET A 92 -16.87 -22.12 -25.40
N ALA A 93 -17.17 -20.83 -25.53
CA ALA A 93 -18.21 -20.31 -26.43
C ALA A 93 -17.92 -20.66 -27.88
N TYR A 94 -16.68 -20.49 -28.33
CA TYR A 94 -16.25 -20.86 -29.68
C TYR A 94 -16.36 -22.37 -29.95
N ALA A 95 -15.98 -23.19 -28.95
CA ALA A 95 -16.09 -24.66 -29.09
C ALA A 95 -17.55 -25.12 -29.17
N LEU A 96 -18.45 -24.49 -28.42
CA LEU A 96 -19.90 -24.80 -28.48
C LEU A 96 -20.55 -24.35 -29.79
N ASP A 97 -20.12 -23.22 -30.34
CA ASP A 97 -20.59 -22.74 -31.65
C ASP A 97 -20.20 -23.70 -32.78
N GLY A 98 -18.97 -24.22 -32.74
CA GLY A 98 -18.49 -25.22 -33.71
C GLY A 98 -19.20 -26.58 -33.60
N VAL A 99 -19.74 -26.94 -32.46
CA VAL A 99 -20.55 -28.16 -32.26
C VAL A 99 -21.98 -27.96 -32.79
N ASN A 100 -22.51 -26.74 -32.66
CA ASN A 100 -23.87 -26.41 -33.14
C ASN A 100 -23.99 -26.42 -34.66
N ASP A 101 -22.94 -26.02 -35.37
CA ASP A 101 -22.90 -26.01 -36.83
C ASP A 101 -22.92 -27.44 -37.47
N SER A 102 -22.64 -28.46 -36.65
CA SER A 102 -22.58 -29.86 -37.12
C SER A 102 -23.82 -30.70 -36.80
N THR A 103 -24.87 -30.18 -36.15
CA THR A 103 -26.06 -30.93 -35.76
C THR A 103 -27.35 -30.16 -36.08
N GLU A 104 -27.77 -30.20 -37.36
CA GLU A 104 -29.11 -29.78 -37.79
C GLU A 104 -30.20 -30.80 -37.33
N THR A 105 -30.47 -30.84 -36.02
CA THR A 105 -31.65 -31.58 -35.53
C THR A 105 -32.35 -30.70 -34.50
N ASP A 106 -33.59 -30.33 -34.76
CA ASP A 106 -34.44 -29.35 -34.02
C ASP A 106 -34.55 -29.59 -32.50
N ASN A 107 -34.21 -30.76 -32.00
CA ASN A 107 -34.17 -31.10 -30.57
C ASN A 107 -32.76 -30.92 -29.96
N GLY A 108 -31.70 -30.93 -30.76
CA GLY A 108 -30.33 -30.72 -30.31
C GLY A 108 -30.04 -29.25 -29.96
N THR A 109 -30.63 -28.35 -30.74
CA THR A 109 -30.43 -26.89 -30.62
C THR A 109 -30.93 -26.35 -29.27
N ARG A 110 -32.09 -26.79 -28.78
CA ARG A 110 -32.64 -26.36 -27.52
C ARG A 110 -31.81 -26.84 -26.32
N MET A 111 -31.28 -28.05 -26.39
CA MET A 111 -30.46 -28.62 -25.28
C MET A 111 -29.09 -27.96 -25.22
N THR A 112 -28.48 -27.61 -26.35
CA THR A 112 -27.24 -26.84 -26.40
C THR A 112 -27.42 -25.41 -25.96
N ASP A 113 -28.53 -24.76 -26.32
CA ASP A 113 -28.85 -23.40 -25.89
C ASP A 113 -29.07 -23.33 -24.36
N GLU A 114 -29.76 -24.30 -23.77
CA GLU A 114 -30.00 -24.39 -22.35
C GLU A 114 -28.69 -24.67 -21.56
N MET A 115 -27.84 -25.57 -22.06
CA MET A 115 -26.52 -25.83 -21.51
C MET A 115 -25.61 -24.60 -21.61
N THR A 116 -25.60 -23.91 -22.75
CA THR A 116 -24.81 -22.70 -22.94
C THR A 116 -25.25 -21.58 -22.01
N ALA A 117 -26.56 -21.39 -21.83
CA ALA A 117 -27.11 -20.43 -20.89
C ALA A 117 -26.74 -20.75 -19.42
N ALA A 118 -26.83 -22.01 -19.02
CA ALA A 118 -26.45 -22.46 -17.69
C ALA A 118 -24.96 -22.29 -17.42
N LEU A 119 -24.11 -22.62 -18.39
CA LEU A 119 -22.66 -22.41 -18.31
C LEU A 119 -22.30 -20.91 -18.25
N ALA A 120 -22.95 -20.07 -19.04
CA ALA A 120 -22.75 -18.63 -19.02
C ALA A 120 -23.13 -18.04 -17.65
N GLN A 121 -24.23 -18.46 -17.04
CA GLN A 121 -24.62 -18.06 -15.69
C GLN A 121 -23.59 -18.51 -14.64
N GLN A 122 -23.15 -19.76 -14.68
CA GLN A 122 -22.16 -20.30 -13.75
C GLN A 122 -20.81 -19.58 -13.87
N LEU A 123 -20.34 -19.30 -15.08
CA LEU A 123 -19.13 -18.54 -15.32
C LEU A 123 -19.27 -17.09 -14.84
N GLY A 124 -20.43 -16.45 -15.05
CA GLY A 124 -20.73 -15.11 -14.58
C GLY A 124 -20.67 -15.03 -13.05
N GLN A 125 -21.27 -15.97 -12.34
CA GLN A 125 -21.21 -16.04 -10.86
C GLN A 125 -19.78 -16.29 -10.36
N THR A 126 -19.05 -17.21 -10.97
CA THR A 126 -17.67 -17.50 -10.61
C THR A 126 -16.77 -16.28 -10.84
N THR A 127 -16.93 -15.61 -11.98
CA THR A 127 -16.17 -14.39 -12.30
C THR A 127 -16.45 -13.28 -11.30
N THR A 128 -17.71 -13.06 -10.92
CA THR A 128 -18.10 -12.06 -9.90
C THR A 128 -17.46 -12.39 -8.56
N THR A 129 -17.49 -13.64 -8.12
CA THR A 129 -16.89 -14.08 -6.87
C THR A 129 -15.37 -13.90 -6.87
N LEU A 130 -14.70 -14.21 -7.98
CA LEU A 130 -13.25 -14.01 -8.14
C LEU A 130 -12.89 -12.53 -8.14
N LEU A 131 -13.66 -11.69 -8.84
CA LEU A 131 -13.49 -10.24 -8.83
C LEU A 131 -13.62 -9.66 -7.41
N GLN A 132 -14.65 -10.04 -6.66
CA GLN A 132 -14.84 -9.60 -5.28
C GLN A 132 -13.67 -10.02 -4.38
N ARG A 133 -13.18 -11.24 -4.52
CA ARG A 133 -11.99 -11.70 -3.76
C ARG A 133 -10.74 -10.94 -4.17
N ASN A 134 -10.52 -10.68 -5.45
CA ASN A 134 -9.36 -9.97 -5.95
C ASN A 134 -9.36 -8.49 -5.54
N LEU A 135 -10.54 -7.84 -5.52
CA LEU A 135 -10.67 -6.46 -5.04
C LEU A 135 -10.44 -6.32 -3.52
N SER A 136 -10.52 -7.41 -2.76
CA SER A 136 -10.17 -7.42 -1.34
C SER A 136 -8.67 -7.54 -1.06
N ILE A 137 -7.85 -7.74 -2.09
CA ILE A 137 -6.38 -7.79 -1.94
C ILE A 137 -5.89 -6.38 -1.56
N LYS A 138 -5.31 -6.27 -0.38
CA LYS A 138 -4.75 -5.01 0.10
C LYS A 138 -3.47 -4.67 -0.69
N PRO A 139 -3.28 -3.41 -1.09
CA PRO A 139 -2.03 -2.99 -1.69
C PRO A 139 -0.87 -3.11 -0.69
N THR A 140 0.32 -3.38 -1.18
CA THR A 140 1.54 -3.31 -0.39
C THR A 140 2.19 -1.96 -0.62
N LEU A 141 2.41 -1.21 0.46
CA LEU A 141 3.15 0.05 0.45
C LEU A 141 4.57 -0.24 0.90
N GLU A 142 5.54 0.08 0.05
CA GLU A 142 6.95 -0.11 0.33
C GLU A 142 7.65 1.24 0.40
N ILE A 143 8.29 1.53 1.54
CA ILE A 143 9.11 2.71 1.73
C ILE A 143 10.57 2.29 1.62
N ARG A 144 11.25 2.76 0.58
CA ARG A 144 12.62 2.37 0.29
C ARG A 144 13.62 3.07 1.21
N PRO A 145 14.74 2.42 1.54
CA PRO A 145 15.82 3.05 2.27
C PRO A 145 16.30 4.34 1.58
N GLY A 146 16.56 5.39 2.37
CA GLY A 146 16.94 6.70 1.85
C GLY A 146 15.78 7.64 1.57
N TYR A 147 14.54 7.22 1.79
CA TYR A 147 13.37 8.10 1.65
C TYR A 147 13.48 9.31 2.57
N GLN A 148 13.31 10.51 2.01
CA GLN A 148 13.35 11.76 2.76
C GLN A 148 11.95 12.13 3.23
N PHE A 149 11.84 12.54 4.48
CA PHE A 149 10.58 12.90 5.10
C PHE A 149 10.74 14.07 6.05
N ASN A 150 9.64 14.73 6.34
CA ASN A 150 9.54 15.80 7.31
C ASN A 150 8.79 15.32 8.55
N ILE A 151 9.13 15.90 9.69
CA ILE A 151 8.40 15.73 10.94
C ILE A 151 7.64 17.02 11.19
N VAL A 152 6.32 16.90 11.31
CA VAL A 152 5.50 18.06 11.65
C VAL A 152 5.45 18.20 13.16
N VAL A 153 6.05 19.27 13.65
CA VAL A 153 6.09 19.57 15.08
C VAL A 153 4.74 20.14 15.50
N THR A 154 3.96 19.36 16.22
CA THR A 154 2.61 19.74 16.68
C THR A 154 2.57 20.21 18.12
N ARG A 155 3.69 20.09 18.85
CA ARG A 155 3.86 20.52 20.23
C ARG A 155 5.30 20.89 20.51
N ASP A 156 5.53 21.67 21.55
CA ASP A 156 6.87 22.04 21.95
C ASP A 156 7.68 20.83 22.41
N VAL A 157 8.94 20.76 21.98
CA VAL A 157 9.92 19.79 22.46
C VAL A 157 10.92 20.53 23.33
N ILE A 158 10.90 20.24 24.60
CA ILE A 158 11.77 20.89 25.57
C ILE A 158 13.05 20.07 25.73
N PHE A 159 14.15 20.65 25.33
CA PHE A 159 15.49 20.11 25.59
C PHE A 159 15.99 20.72 26.92
N ARG A 160 16.31 19.86 27.88
CA ARG A 160 16.78 20.32 29.19
C ARG A 160 18.14 20.97 29.10
N GLU A 161 19.01 20.42 28.25
CA GLU A 161 20.39 20.88 28.03
C GLU A 161 20.74 20.72 26.57
N PRO A 162 21.65 21.57 26.02
CA PRO A 162 22.21 21.35 24.68
C PRO A 162 22.96 20.02 24.64
N TYR A 163 22.93 19.36 23.51
CA TYR A 163 23.66 18.11 23.32
C TYR A 163 25.16 18.36 23.39
N THR A 164 25.79 17.79 24.39
CA THR A 164 27.26 17.84 24.58
C THR A 164 27.81 16.46 24.16
N ARG A 165 28.68 16.47 23.17
CA ARG A 165 29.35 15.24 22.73
C ARG A 165 30.18 14.68 23.90
N TRP A 166 30.13 13.36 24.13
CA TRP A 166 30.99 12.72 25.10
C TRP A 166 32.43 13.16 24.89
N ARG A 167 33.04 13.77 25.94
CA ARG A 167 34.48 13.88 26.02
C ARG A 167 34.96 12.64 26.76
N TYR A 168 35.65 11.75 26.07
CA TYR A 168 36.46 10.74 26.67
C TYR A 168 37.68 11.39 27.35
#